data_cbc08d32cd8cfd51f1f87722f2284691
#
_entry.id   cbc08d32cd8cfd51f1f87722f2284691
#
_cell.length_a   1.000
_cell.length_b   1.000
_cell.length_c   1.000
_cell.angle_alpha   90.00
_cell.angle_beta   90.00
_cell.angle_gamma   90.00
#
_symmetry.space_group_name_H-M   'P 1'
#
loop_
_entity.id
_entity.type
_entity.pdbx_description
1 polymer ?
#
loop_
_entity_poly.entity_id
_entity_poly.type
_entity_poly.pdbx_seq_one_letter_code
_entity_poly.pdbx_strand_id
1 'polypeptide(L)'
;VISRTDFKSFEELQQKISGYDVVIIDTPPYLSSELEAVFALSNIVIIPTKTSPLDFLAIGDTMELIRAHREKNPLLLAGVVLTMVISGTDFTGQIRAQIEQTDFHVFSTEIGNRVAYMRSLLKGNSVEADDSKKAWGEIQSLGEEIISYLKANYE
;
A
#
# COMPACT_ATOMS: atom_id res chain seq x y z
N VAL A 1 -4.72 -11.12 -13.73
CA VAL A 1 -5.25 -11.04 -12.34
C VAL A 1 -5.49 -12.44 -11.83
N ILE A 2 -4.98 -12.76 -10.63
CA ILE A 2 -5.24 -14.02 -9.93
C ILE A 2 -6.27 -13.71 -8.82
N SER A 3 -7.37 -14.43 -8.78
CA SER A 3 -8.40 -14.27 -7.75
C SER A 3 -8.14 -15.21 -6.57
N ARG A 4 -8.69 -14.90 -5.39
CA ARG A 4 -8.64 -15.78 -4.20
C ARG A 4 -9.21 -17.19 -4.49
N THR A 5 -10.12 -17.31 -5.43
CA THR A 5 -10.70 -18.59 -5.85
C THR A 5 -9.81 -19.44 -6.75
N ASP A 6 -8.72 -18.87 -7.27
CA ASP A 6 -7.84 -19.52 -8.24
C ASP A 6 -6.76 -20.39 -7.59
N PHE A 7 -6.66 -20.39 -6.26
CA PHE A 7 -5.70 -21.20 -5.49
C PHE A 7 -6.34 -21.73 -4.19
N LYS A 8 -5.88 -22.89 -3.77
CA LYS A 8 -6.40 -23.60 -2.57
C LYS A 8 -5.51 -23.42 -1.35
N SER A 9 -4.23 -23.10 -1.58
CA SER A 9 -3.26 -22.89 -0.52
C SER A 9 -2.29 -21.75 -0.88
N PHE A 10 -1.55 -21.22 0.10
CA PHE A 10 -0.54 -20.20 -0.14
C PHE A 10 0.67 -20.73 -0.90
N GLU A 11 1.00 -22.02 -0.77
CA GLU A 11 2.04 -22.66 -1.58
C GLU A 11 1.67 -22.68 -3.06
N GLU A 12 0.40 -22.95 -3.38
CA GLU A 12 -0.10 -22.86 -4.75
C GLU A 12 -0.07 -21.43 -5.28
N LEU A 13 -0.41 -20.43 -4.44
CA LEU A 13 -0.26 -19.01 -4.81
C LEU A 13 1.20 -18.69 -5.10
N GLN A 14 2.12 -19.09 -4.23
CA GLN A 14 3.56 -18.85 -4.40
C GLN A 14 4.09 -19.42 -5.72
N GLN A 15 3.66 -20.63 -6.08
CA GLN A 15 4.01 -21.23 -7.37
C GLN A 15 3.45 -20.43 -8.54
N LYS A 16 2.22 -19.95 -8.47
CA LYS A 16 1.57 -19.15 -9.53
C LYS A 16 2.24 -17.80 -9.74
N ILE A 17 2.76 -17.19 -8.69
CA ILE A 17 3.38 -15.85 -8.74
C ILE A 17 4.88 -15.89 -9.05
N SER A 18 5.54 -17.05 -8.99
CA SER A 18 7.00 -17.19 -9.15
C SER A 18 7.57 -16.75 -10.50
N GLY A 19 6.72 -16.59 -11.52
CA GLY A 19 7.11 -16.13 -12.86
C GLY A 19 6.97 -14.61 -13.08
N TYR A 20 6.65 -13.85 -12.06
CA TYR A 20 6.43 -12.40 -12.17
C TYR A 20 7.50 -11.62 -11.42
N ASP A 21 8.00 -10.54 -12.04
CA ASP A 21 8.97 -9.62 -11.42
C ASP A 21 8.34 -8.82 -10.29
N VAL A 22 7.07 -8.45 -10.43
CA VAL A 22 6.30 -7.68 -9.44
C VAL A 22 4.91 -8.31 -9.27
N VAL A 23 4.51 -8.51 -8.03
CA VAL A 23 3.18 -9.00 -7.66
C VAL A 23 2.55 -8.03 -6.67
N ILE A 24 1.33 -7.61 -6.94
CA ILE A 24 0.53 -6.79 -6.04
C ILE A 24 -0.59 -7.67 -5.50
N ILE A 25 -0.64 -7.81 -4.17
CA ILE A 25 -1.69 -8.57 -3.47
C ILE A 25 -2.64 -7.54 -2.83
N ASP A 26 -3.86 -7.46 -3.37
CA ASP A 26 -4.93 -6.67 -2.76
C ASP A 26 -5.61 -7.49 -1.66
N THR A 27 -5.78 -6.88 -0.49
CA THR A 27 -6.31 -7.55 0.71
C THR A 27 -7.64 -6.95 1.15
N PRO A 28 -8.53 -7.75 1.79
CA PRO A 28 -9.73 -7.22 2.41
C PRO A 28 -9.42 -6.14 3.47
N PRO A 29 -10.35 -5.21 3.74
CA PRO A 29 -10.13 -4.09 4.67
C PRO A 29 -10.26 -4.48 6.15
N TYR A 30 -10.12 -5.74 6.51
CA TYR A 30 -10.19 -6.22 7.88
C TYR A 30 -9.06 -7.21 8.18
N LEU A 31 -8.66 -7.25 9.45
CA LEU A 31 -7.64 -8.18 9.91
C LEU A 31 -8.20 -9.61 9.84
N SER A 32 -7.49 -10.47 9.15
CA SER A 32 -7.82 -11.89 9.01
C SER A 32 -6.57 -12.75 9.20
N SER A 33 -6.75 -14.02 9.52
CA SER A 33 -5.63 -14.97 9.59
C SER A 33 -4.89 -15.13 8.25
N GLU A 34 -5.52 -14.75 7.14
CA GLU A 34 -4.90 -14.75 5.81
C GLU A 34 -3.84 -13.67 5.64
N LEU A 35 -3.93 -12.54 6.39
CA LEU A 35 -2.94 -11.47 6.33
C LEU A 35 -1.55 -11.93 6.78
N GLU A 36 -1.44 -12.79 7.79
CA GLU A 36 -0.14 -13.33 8.20
C GLU A 36 0.54 -14.10 7.06
N ALA A 37 -0.23 -14.88 6.31
CA ALA A 37 0.30 -15.62 5.18
C ALA A 37 0.64 -14.70 3.99
N VAL A 38 -0.13 -13.62 3.77
CA VAL A 38 0.20 -12.58 2.79
C VAL A 38 1.50 -11.88 3.18
N PHE A 39 1.69 -11.52 4.44
CA PHE A 39 2.93 -10.89 4.92
C PHE A 39 4.13 -11.82 4.76
N ALA A 40 3.96 -13.13 4.96
CA ALA A 40 5.03 -14.11 4.75
C ALA A 40 5.49 -14.20 3.27
N LEU A 41 4.61 -13.87 2.33
CA LEU A 41 4.93 -13.82 0.89
C LEU A 41 5.38 -12.45 0.40
N SER A 42 5.25 -11.41 1.24
CA SER A 42 5.47 -10.03 0.82
C SER A 42 6.90 -9.57 1.11
N ASN A 43 7.45 -8.77 0.21
CA ASN A 43 8.67 -8.00 0.46
C ASN A 43 8.35 -6.67 1.15
N ILE A 44 7.20 -6.08 0.83
CA ILE A 44 6.75 -4.81 1.39
C ILE A 44 5.24 -4.82 1.58
N VAL A 45 4.78 -4.22 2.68
CA VAL A 45 3.38 -3.90 2.93
C VAL A 45 3.17 -2.40 2.76
N ILE A 46 2.26 -2.03 1.88
CA ILE A 46 1.84 -0.64 1.69
C ILE A 46 0.55 -0.42 2.47
N ILE A 47 0.54 0.57 3.36
CA ILE A 47 -0.59 0.92 4.21
C ILE A 47 -1.20 2.23 3.71
N PRO A 48 -2.28 2.19 2.92
CA PRO A 48 -2.95 3.42 2.53
C PRO A 48 -3.77 3.97 3.71
N THR A 49 -3.62 5.26 3.98
CA THR A 49 -4.43 5.94 5.00
C THR A 49 -4.85 7.32 4.52
N LYS A 50 -6.02 7.79 4.99
CA LYS A 50 -6.46 9.16 4.74
C LYS A 50 -5.83 10.10 5.77
N THR A 51 -5.91 11.40 5.46
CA THR A 51 -5.37 12.46 6.32
C THR A 51 -6.35 12.88 7.41
N SER A 52 -6.84 11.91 8.20
CA SER A 52 -7.71 12.16 9.34
C SER A 52 -7.20 11.43 10.60
N PRO A 53 -7.43 11.98 11.81
CA PRO A 53 -7.03 11.32 13.04
C PRO A 53 -7.67 9.94 13.24
N LEU A 54 -8.91 9.75 12.80
CA LEU A 54 -9.60 8.46 12.91
C LEU A 54 -9.01 7.41 11.97
N ASP A 55 -8.64 7.79 10.75
CA ASP A 55 -7.99 6.90 9.81
C ASP A 55 -6.57 6.54 10.29
N PHE A 56 -5.84 7.48 10.93
CA PHE A 56 -4.55 7.20 11.55
C PHE A 56 -4.68 6.19 12.70
N LEU A 57 -5.67 6.34 13.56
CA LEU A 57 -5.93 5.36 14.63
C LEU A 57 -6.28 3.99 14.05
N ALA A 58 -7.06 3.94 12.98
CA ALA A 58 -7.48 2.69 12.36
C ALA A 58 -6.32 1.85 11.77
N ILE A 59 -5.22 2.47 11.33
CA ILE A 59 -4.06 1.73 10.85
C ILE A 59 -3.17 1.17 11.98
N GLY A 60 -3.42 1.58 13.24
CA GLY A 60 -2.64 1.14 14.39
C GLY A 60 -2.60 -0.37 14.53
N ASP A 61 -3.75 -1.04 14.44
CA ASP A 61 -3.85 -2.51 14.51
C ASP A 61 -3.06 -3.20 13.40
N THR A 62 -3.08 -2.63 12.20
CA THR A 62 -2.28 -3.13 11.06
C THR A 62 -0.77 -2.98 11.33
N MET A 63 -0.36 -1.84 11.88
CA MET A 63 1.04 -1.62 12.27
C MET A 63 1.51 -2.62 13.34
N GLU A 64 0.68 -2.88 14.36
CA GLU A 64 0.96 -3.88 15.40
C GLU A 64 1.13 -5.28 14.80
N LEU A 65 0.24 -5.68 13.90
CA LEU A 65 0.33 -6.97 13.22
C LEU A 65 1.61 -7.10 12.39
N ILE A 66 2.01 -6.04 11.69
CA ILE A 66 3.26 -6.01 10.92
C ILE A 66 4.47 -6.10 11.87
N ARG A 67 4.48 -5.40 13.00
CA ARG A 67 5.55 -5.51 14.01
C ARG A 67 5.70 -6.93 14.51
N ALA A 68 4.59 -7.55 14.90
CA ALA A 68 4.60 -8.95 15.35
C ALA A 68 5.11 -9.92 14.25
N HIS A 69 4.79 -9.64 12.97
CA HIS A 69 5.28 -10.46 11.88
C HIS A 69 6.78 -10.23 11.60
N ARG A 70 7.29 -9.01 11.78
CA ARG A 70 8.72 -8.68 11.63
C ARG A 70 9.62 -9.41 12.64
N GLU A 71 9.10 -9.86 13.76
CA GLU A 71 9.85 -10.73 14.70
C GLU A 71 10.24 -12.06 14.02
N LYS A 72 9.42 -12.55 13.10
CA LYS A 72 9.65 -13.79 12.33
C LYS A 72 10.30 -13.53 10.98
N ASN A 73 10.04 -12.38 10.35
CA ASN A 73 10.57 -11.95 9.07
C ASN A 73 11.12 -10.51 9.16
N PRO A 74 12.34 -10.32 9.66
CA PRO A 74 12.94 -8.98 9.81
C PRO A 74 13.12 -8.21 8.49
N LEU A 75 13.09 -8.90 7.36
CA LEU A 75 13.22 -8.30 6.03
C LEU A 75 11.91 -7.71 5.50
N LEU A 76 10.77 -7.95 6.16
CA LEU A 76 9.51 -7.37 5.73
C LEU A 76 9.52 -5.85 5.89
N LEU A 77 9.53 -5.16 4.77
CA LEU A 77 9.38 -3.71 4.74
C LEU A 77 7.91 -3.31 4.91
N ALA A 78 7.67 -2.12 5.40
CA ALA A 78 6.34 -1.53 5.41
C ALA A 78 6.42 -0.01 5.30
N GLY A 79 5.47 0.58 4.61
CA GLY A 79 5.38 2.01 4.46
C GLY A 79 3.94 2.51 4.33
N VAL A 80 3.71 3.71 4.84
CA VAL A 80 2.40 4.37 4.80
C VAL A 80 2.35 5.33 3.63
N VAL A 81 1.27 5.29 2.87
CA VAL A 81 0.96 6.26 1.81
C VAL A 81 -0.29 7.05 2.20
N LEU A 82 -0.17 8.37 2.17
CA LEU A 82 -1.31 9.26 2.40
C LEU A 82 -2.19 9.33 1.15
N THR A 83 -3.45 9.00 1.32
CA THR A 83 -4.42 8.91 0.22
C THR A 83 -5.60 9.85 0.46
N MET A 84 -6.37 10.11 -0.63
CA MET A 84 -7.51 11.04 -0.61
C MET A 84 -7.14 12.42 -0.02
N VAL A 85 -5.90 12.86 -0.26
CA VAL A 85 -5.38 14.12 0.26
C VAL A 85 -6.16 15.30 -0.34
N ILE A 86 -6.64 16.18 0.54
CA ILE A 86 -7.34 17.40 0.17
C ILE A 86 -6.34 18.58 0.27
N SER A 87 -6.06 19.21 -0.85
CA SER A 87 -5.14 20.35 -0.92
C SER A 87 -5.66 21.54 -0.08
N GLY A 88 -4.76 22.25 0.60
CA GLY A 88 -5.08 23.46 1.36
C GLY A 88 -5.54 23.21 2.79
N THR A 89 -5.31 22.01 3.33
CA THR A 89 -5.54 21.69 4.75
C THR A 89 -4.23 21.36 5.45
N ASP A 90 -4.10 21.75 6.72
CA ASP A 90 -2.90 21.43 7.54
C ASP A 90 -2.90 19.98 8.06
N PHE A 91 -4.01 19.26 7.89
CA PHE A 91 -4.15 17.89 8.41
C PHE A 91 -3.13 16.92 7.82
N THR A 92 -2.80 17.05 6.54
CA THR A 92 -1.82 16.19 5.88
C THR A 92 -0.47 16.25 6.59
N GLY A 93 0.03 17.46 6.85
CA GLY A 93 1.30 17.66 7.58
C GLY A 93 1.25 17.11 9.00
N GLN A 94 0.13 17.31 9.71
CA GLN A 94 -0.03 16.79 11.08
C GLN A 94 -0.04 15.27 11.13
N ILE A 95 -0.79 14.61 10.25
CA ILE A 95 -0.84 13.14 10.19
C ILE A 95 0.50 12.57 9.76
N ARG A 96 1.16 13.16 8.75
CA ARG A 96 2.52 12.78 8.35
C ARG A 96 3.48 12.82 9.54
N ALA A 97 3.52 13.92 10.28
CA ALA A 97 4.39 14.07 11.44
C ALA A 97 4.09 13.04 12.55
N GLN A 98 2.84 12.62 12.73
CA GLN A 98 2.49 11.56 13.67
C GLN A 98 3.01 10.19 13.22
N ILE A 99 2.88 9.88 11.92
CA ILE A 99 3.37 8.61 11.38
C ILE A 99 4.91 8.57 11.41
N GLU A 100 5.59 9.68 11.13
CA GLU A 100 7.05 9.82 11.18
C GLU A 100 7.64 9.62 12.60
N GLN A 101 6.81 9.73 13.64
CA GLN A 101 7.21 9.36 15.02
C GLN A 101 7.15 7.86 15.28
N THR A 102 6.63 7.08 14.35
CA THR A 102 6.59 5.62 14.42
C THR A 102 7.83 5.01 13.73
N ASP A 103 7.95 3.70 13.77
CA ASP A 103 8.98 2.92 13.07
C ASP A 103 8.62 2.58 11.62
N PHE A 104 7.55 3.20 11.08
CA PHE A 104 7.09 2.99 9.71
C PHE A 104 7.56 4.08 8.77
N HIS A 105 8.02 3.67 7.59
CA HIS A 105 8.34 4.61 6.52
C HIS A 105 7.09 5.35 6.06
N VAL A 106 7.21 6.64 5.74
CA VAL A 106 6.13 7.44 5.14
C VAL A 106 6.55 7.85 3.75
N PHE A 107 5.83 7.40 2.75
CA PHE A 107 6.11 7.80 1.37
C PHE A 107 5.89 9.30 1.18
N SER A 108 6.81 9.94 0.45
CA SER A 108 6.71 11.37 0.12
C SER A 108 5.57 11.65 -0.83
N THR A 109 5.30 10.70 -1.72
CA THR A 109 4.19 10.77 -2.67
C THR A 109 2.85 10.67 -1.97
N GLU A 110 1.96 11.58 -2.31
CA GLU A 110 0.58 11.65 -1.81
C GLU A 110 -0.40 11.41 -2.95
N ILE A 111 -1.44 10.62 -2.67
CA ILE A 111 -2.53 10.36 -3.61
C ILE A 111 -3.68 11.30 -3.30
N GLY A 112 -3.90 12.28 -4.17
CA GLY A 112 -4.94 13.30 -3.97
C GLY A 112 -6.37 12.74 -4.10
N ASN A 113 -7.33 13.42 -3.47
CA ASN A 113 -8.75 13.13 -3.69
C ASN A 113 -9.19 13.63 -5.07
N ARG A 114 -9.19 12.75 -6.08
CA ARG A 114 -9.46 13.11 -7.48
C ARG A 114 -10.61 12.32 -8.08
N VAL A 115 -11.45 13.01 -8.79
CA VAL A 115 -12.57 12.41 -9.58
C VAL A 115 -12.04 11.42 -10.62
N ALA A 116 -10.80 11.60 -11.12
CA ALA A 116 -10.18 10.71 -12.09
C ALA A 116 -10.10 9.26 -11.59
N TYR A 117 -9.77 9.03 -10.31
CA TYR A 117 -9.73 7.69 -9.73
C TYR A 117 -11.11 7.02 -9.71
N MET A 118 -12.16 7.76 -9.32
CA MET A 118 -13.52 7.23 -9.34
C MET A 118 -14.00 6.96 -10.77
N ARG A 119 -13.68 7.85 -11.70
CA ARG A 119 -14.08 7.72 -13.11
C ARG A 119 -13.41 6.53 -13.78
N SER A 120 -12.12 6.28 -13.53
CA SER A 120 -11.41 5.12 -14.08
C SER A 120 -12.00 3.81 -13.60
N LEU A 121 -12.35 3.69 -12.32
CA LEU A 121 -13.04 2.52 -11.76
C LEU A 121 -14.40 2.27 -12.41
N LEU A 122 -15.21 3.33 -12.58
CA LEU A 122 -16.52 3.20 -13.26
C LEU A 122 -16.42 2.74 -14.71
N LYS A 123 -15.33 3.12 -15.38
CA LYS A 123 -15.06 2.70 -16.78
C LYS A 123 -14.37 1.34 -16.88
N GLY A 124 -13.96 0.74 -15.76
CA GLY A 124 -13.15 -0.48 -15.74
C GLY A 124 -11.75 -0.30 -16.34
N ASN A 125 -11.22 0.92 -16.32
CA ASN A 125 -9.93 1.30 -16.90
C ASN A 125 -8.95 1.73 -15.80
N SER A 126 -7.65 1.80 -16.14
CA SER A 126 -6.65 2.46 -15.31
C SER A 126 -6.81 3.98 -15.35
N VAL A 127 -6.26 4.68 -14.34
CA VAL A 127 -6.24 6.15 -14.31
C VAL A 127 -5.39 6.76 -15.43
N GLU A 128 -4.45 6.01 -15.98
CA GLU A 128 -3.68 6.36 -17.17
C GLU A 128 -4.59 6.63 -18.37
N ALA A 129 -5.59 5.78 -18.57
CA ALA A 129 -6.55 5.89 -19.68
C ALA A 129 -7.59 7.02 -19.49
N ASP A 130 -7.63 7.70 -18.36
CA ASP A 130 -8.61 8.76 -18.06
C ASP A 130 -8.10 10.18 -18.38
N ASP A 131 -6.99 10.34 -19.11
CA ASP A 131 -6.36 11.62 -19.48
C ASP A 131 -6.00 12.54 -18.30
N SER A 132 -6.02 12.05 -17.09
CA SER A 132 -5.65 12.80 -15.90
C SER A 132 -4.14 12.72 -15.64
N LYS A 133 -3.35 13.55 -16.30
CA LYS A 133 -1.89 13.61 -16.13
C LYS A 133 -1.46 13.70 -14.66
N LYS A 134 -2.24 14.42 -13.83
CA LYS A 134 -1.91 14.60 -12.42
C LYS A 134 -2.15 13.33 -11.61
N ALA A 135 -3.29 12.64 -11.81
CA ALA A 135 -3.58 11.38 -11.14
C ALA A 135 -2.62 10.28 -11.57
N TRP A 136 -2.33 10.20 -12.88
CA TRP A 136 -1.35 9.24 -13.39
C TRP A 136 0.07 9.50 -12.84
N GLY A 137 0.50 10.78 -12.82
CA GLY A 137 1.79 11.18 -12.25
C GLY A 137 1.93 10.82 -10.76
N GLU A 138 0.87 10.91 -9.96
CA GLU A 138 0.89 10.46 -8.56
C GLU A 138 1.14 8.94 -8.45
N ILE A 139 0.50 8.14 -9.28
CA ILE A 139 0.70 6.68 -9.29
C ILE A 139 2.12 6.32 -9.76
N GLN A 140 2.62 6.99 -10.82
CA GLN A 140 3.98 6.76 -11.29
C GLN A 140 5.01 7.11 -10.21
N SER A 141 4.90 8.29 -9.60
CA SER A 141 5.80 8.72 -8.52
C SER A 141 5.79 7.78 -7.33
N LEU A 142 4.61 7.29 -6.93
CA LEU A 142 4.50 6.30 -5.86
C LEU A 142 5.20 4.99 -6.24
N GLY A 143 5.01 4.51 -7.45
CA GLY A 143 5.66 3.30 -7.94
C GLY A 143 7.19 3.41 -7.95
N GLU A 144 7.72 4.54 -8.43
CA GLU A 144 9.17 4.83 -8.43
C GLU A 144 9.73 4.92 -7.00
N GLU A 145 9.00 5.55 -6.09
CA GLU A 145 9.40 5.67 -4.68
C GLU A 145 9.41 4.32 -3.98
N ILE A 146 8.39 3.47 -4.21
CA ILE A 146 8.35 2.09 -3.67
C ILE A 146 9.54 1.27 -4.18
N ILE A 147 9.82 1.31 -5.47
CA ILE A 147 10.95 0.59 -6.06
C ILE A 147 12.28 1.08 -5.48
N SER A 148 12.45 2.39 -5.34
CA SER A 148 13.64 2.98 -4.74
C SER A 148 13.80 2.56 -3.27
N TYR A 149 12.72 2.54 -2.51
CA TYR A 149 12.71 2.09 -1.11
C TYR A 149 13.07 0.60 -0.99
N LEU A 150 12.53 -0.25 -1.87
CA LEU A 150 12.89 -1.67 -1.93
C LEU A 150 14.37 -1.85 -2.21
N LYS A 151 14.92 -1.21 -3.24
CA LYS A 151 16.34 -1.32 -3.60
C LYS A 151 17.25 -0.89 -2.45
N ALA A 152 16.96 0.23 -1.80
CA ALA A 152 17.77 0.74 -0.70
C ALA A 152 17.82 -0.18 0.53
N ASN A 153 16.90 -1.14 0.66
CA ASN A 153 16.81 -2.04 1.82
C ASN A 153 17.12 -3.51 1.50
N TYR A 154 17.19 -3.90 0.21
CA TYR A 154 17.47 -5.27 -0.22
C TYR A 154 18.79 -5.43 -1.01
N GLU A 155 19.39 -4.32 -1.47
CA GLU A 155 20.72 -4.27 -2.11
C GLU A 155 21.79 -3.78 -1.10
#